data_981f52262842bcc8ec065b7b5f35864d
#
_entry.id   981f52262842bcc8ec065b7b5f35864d
#
_cell.length_a   1.000
_cell.length_b   1.000
_cell.length_c   1.000
_cell.angle_alpha   90.00
_cell.angle_beta   90.00
_cell.angle_gamma   90.00
#
_symmetry.space_group_name_H-M   'P 1'
#
loop_
_entity.id
_entity.type
_entity.pdbx_description
1 polymer ?
#
loop_
_entity_poly.entity_id
_entity_poly.type
_entity_poly.pdbx_seq_one_letter_code
_entity_poly.pdbx_strand_id
1 'polypeptide(L)'
;ISSLIEKEAKSDQDKRLVSSVILNRLDNNLKLQVDATTIFSITKGKYKLKRDLNYQDLKNKDEYNTYFIRGLPPLPICYVNRKTIEILLENYKSEYLFYFFNEQVQKHIFSKTYKQHKKLLEEYRKNE
;
A
#
# COMPACT_ATOMS: atom_id res chain seq x y z
N ILE A 1 -7.28 -1.90 8.27
CA ILE A 1 -5.83 -1.66 8.02
C ILE A 1 -5.13 -2.99 7.72
N SER A 2 -5.31 -4.01 8.55
CA SER A 2 -4.59 -5.28 8.41
C SER A 2 -4.72 -5.91 7.02
N SER A 3 -5.89 -5.81 6.39
CA SER A 3 -6.09 -6.38 5.06
C SER A 3 -5.26 -5.68 3.98
N LEU A 4 -5.00 -4.39 4.13
CA LEU A 4 -4.11 -3.66 3.23
C LEU A 4 -2.66 -4.13 3.40
N ILE A 5 -2.21 -4.27 4.64
CA ILE A 5 -0.86 -4.76 4.95
C ILE A 5 -0.68 -6.18 4.38
N GLU A 6 -1.68 -7.05 4.55
CA GLU A 6 -1.65 -8.43 4.07
C GLU A 6 -1.41 -8.49 2.56
N LYS A 7 -2.05 -7.59 1.80
CA LYS A 7 -1.90 -7.52 0.34
C LYS A 7 -0.58 -6.88 -0.09
N GLU A 8 -0.04 -5.95 0.70
CA GLU A 8 1.13 -5.16 0.29
C GLU A 8 2.47 -5.81 0.61
N ALA A 9 2.58 -6.57 1.69
CA ALA A 9 3.86 -7.07 2.16
C ALA A 9 3.79 -8.54 2.58
N LYS A 10 4.90 -9.25 2.44
CA LYS A 10 5.01 -10.67 2.79
C LYS A 10 5.86 -10.91 4.02
N SER A 11 7.02 -10.24 4.14
CA SER A 11 7.89 -10.41 5.30
C SER A 11 7.37 -9.63 6.50
N ASP A 12 7.69 -10.09 7.70
CA ASP A 12 7.29 -9.43 8.94
C ASP A 12 7.85 -8.01 9.01
N GLN A 13 9.11 -7.82 8.61
CA GLN A 13 9.74 -6.49 8.64
C GLN A 13 9.08 -5.52 7.68
N ASP A 14 8.80 -5.95 6.44
CA ASP A 14 8.09 -5.11 5.48
C ASP A 14 6.68 -4.79 5.98
N LYS A 15 5.99 -5.74 6.60
CA LYS A 15 4.66 -5.50 7.19
C LYS A 15 4.71 -4.43 8.28
N ARG A 16 5.76 -4.44 9.13
CA ARG A 16 5.95 -3.40 10.15
C ARG A 16 6.11 -2.03 9.53
N LEU A 17 6.98 -1.93 8.53
CA LEU A 17 7.26 -0.66 7.86
C LEU A 17 6.04 -0.16 7.06
N VAL A 18 5.36 -1.04 6.32
CA VAL A 18 4.13 -0.69 5.61
C VAL A 18 3.05 -0.24 6.58
N SER A 19 2.89 -0.93 7.72
CA SER A 19 1.97 -0.53 8.77
C SER A 19 2.24 0.91 9.23
N SER A 20 3.51 1.24 9.47
CA SER A 20 3.90 2.58 9.91
C SER A 20 3.56 3.64 8.87
N VAL A 21 3.75 3.34 7.58
CA VAL A 21 3.41 4.28 6.50
C VAL A 21 1.89 4.52 6.45
N ILE A 22 1.10 3.46 6.51
CA ILE A 22 -0.36 3.58 6.49
C ILE A 22 -0.84 4.44 7.66
N LEU A 23 -0.35 4.17 8.86
CA LEU A 23 -0.72 4.95 10.06
C LEU A 23 -0.29 6.41 9.93
N ASN A 24 0.94 6.67 9.44
CA ASN A 24 1.44 8.02 9.24
C ASN A 24 0.60 8.79 8.22
N ARG A 25 0.18 8.13 7.13
CA ARG A 25 -0.67 8.77 6.13
C ARG A 25 -2.05 9.10 6.69
N LEU A 26 -2.64 8.19 7.45
CA LEU A 26 -3.92 8.46 8.12
C LEU A 26 -3.82 9.64 9.08
N ASP A 27 -2.75 9.70 9.88
CA ASP A 27 -2.52 10.80 10.83
C ASP A 27 -2.35 12.15 10.13
N ASN A 28 -1.79 12.15 8.93
CA ASN A 28 -1.57 13.37 8.14
C ASN A 28 -2.69 13.65 7.15
N ASN A 29 -3.80 12.91 7.23
CA ASN A 29 -4.95 13.04 6.33
C ASN A 29 -4.58 12.93 4.85
N LEU A 30 -3.63 12.03 4.54
CA LEU A 30 -3.23 11.72 3.16
C LEU A 30 -3.99 10.52 2.65
N LYS A 31 -4.30 10.51 1.34
CA LYS A 31 -4.85 9.32 0.70
C LYS A 31 -3.87 8.17 0.81
N LEU A 32 -4.35 6.95 1.07
CA LEU A 32 -3.48 5.80 1.27
C LEU A 32 -2.79 5.34 -0.01
N GLN A 33 -3.47 5.45 -1.16
CA GLN A 33 -2.93 5.13 -2.48
C GLN A 33 -2.35 3.71 -2.57
N VAL A 34 -3.11 2.74 -2.08
CA VAL A 34 -2.74 1.33 -2.08
C VAL A 34 -3.37 0.64 -3.30
N ASP A 35 -2.54 0.13 -4.20
CA ASP A 35 -2.98 -0.47 -5.47
C ASP A 35 -3.99 -1.61 -5.26
N ALA A 36 -3.80 -2.42 -4.23
CA ALA A 36 -4.71 -3.53 -3.94
C ALA A 36 -6.15 -3.07 -3.69
N THR A 37 -6.35 -1.88 -3.13
CA THR A 37 -7.69 -1.32 -2.93
C THR A 37 -8.33 -0.90 -4.25
N THR A 38 -7.53 -0.39 -5.19
CA THR A 38 -8.00 -0.05 -6.52
C THR A 38 -8.42 -1.31 -7.27
N ILE A 39 -7.61 -2.36 -7.20
CA ILE A 39 -7.94 -3.67 -7.78
C ILE A 39 -9.26 -4.18 -7.20
N PHE A 40 -9.42 -4.11 -5.88
CA PHE A 40 -10.66 -4.52 -5.22
C PHE A 40 -11.86 -3.68 -5.69
N SER A 41 -11.67 -2.39 -5.91
CA SER A 41 -12.73 -1.49 -6.40
C SER A 41 -13.26 -1.93 -7.77
N ILE A 42 -12.40 -2.53 -8.61
CA ILE A 42 -12.76 -3.03 -9.93
C ILE A 42 -13.40 -4.42 -9.83
N THR A 43 -12.75 -5.34 -9.12
CA THR A 43 -13.12 -6.77 -9.11
C THR A 43 -14.19 -7.12 -8.08
N LYS A 44 -14.33 -6.30 -7.03
CA LYS A 44 -15.18 -6.58 -5.84
C LYS A 44 -14.84 -7.91 -5.18
N GLY A 45 -13.60 -8.38 -5.36
CA GLY A 45 -13.15 -9.66 -4.82
C GLY A 45 -13.69 -10.88 -5.58
N LYS A 46 -14.38 -10.69 -6.70
CA LYS A 46 -15.04 -11.79 -7.43
C LYS A 46 -14.12 -12.50 -8.42
N TYR A 47 -13.05 -11.85 -8.84
CA TYR A 47 -12.09 -12.42 -9.79
C TYR A 47 -10.72 -11.78 -9.62
N LYS A 48 -9.70 -12.41 -10.21
CA LYS A 48 -8.33 -11.88 -10.22
C LYS A 48 -8.14 -11.00 -11.46
N LEU A 49 -7.70 -9.76 -11.24
CA LEU A 49 -7.37 -8.87 -12.35
C LEU A 49 -6.10 -9.39 -13.04
N LYS A 50 -6.21 -9.71 -14.35
CA LYS A 50 -5.13 -10.34 -15.12
C LYS A 50 -4.31 -9.34 -15.96
N ARG A 51 -4.33 -8.08 -15.58
CA ARG A 51 -3.56 -7.02 -16.21
C ARG A 51 -3.07 -6.06 -15.14
N ASP A 52 -2.08 -5.23 -15.48
CA ASP A 52 -1.62 -4.18 -14.58
C ASP A 52 -2.65 -3.05 -14.50
N LEU A 53 -2.62 -2.31 -13.39
CA LEU A 53 -3.41 -1.10 -13.25
C LEU A 53 -2.92 -0.05 -14.24
N ASN A 54 -3.86 0.66 -14.86
CA ASN A 54 -3.56 1.82 -15.69
C ASN A 54 -4.01 3.11 -15.01
N TYR A 55 -3.71 4.24 -15.62
CA TYR A 55 -4.01 5.54 -15.06
C TYR A 55 -5.51 5.77 -14.85
N GLN A 56 -6.35 5.23 -15.74
CA GLN A 56 -7.81 5.35 -15.61
C GLN A 56 -8.34 4.56 -14.42
N ASP A 57 -7.75 3.40 -14.14
CA ASP A 57 -8.13 2.59 -12.98
C ASP A 57 -7.96 3.37 -11.68
N LEU A 58 -6.88 4.14 -11.55
CA LEU A 58 -6.61 4.94 -10.35
C LEU A 58 -7.66 6.04 -10.13
N LYS A 59 -8.36 6.46 -11.18
CA LYS A 59 -9.41 7.47 -11.12
C LYS A 59 -10.79 6.89 -10.82
N ASN A 60 -10.91 5.58 -10.67
CA ASN A 60 -12.19 4.93 -10.43
C ASN A 60 -12.87 5.53 -9.17
N LYS A 61 -14.07 6.07 -9.35
CA LYS A 61 -14.84 6.70 -8.27
C LYS A 61 -15.57 5.65 -7.46
N ASP A 62 -14.84 4.98 -6.58
CA ASP A 62 -15.36 3.88 -5.76
C ASP A 62 -14.88 4.04 -4.32
N GLU A 63 -15.74 3.68 -3.37
CA GLU A 63 -15.45 3.82 -1.93
C GLU A 63 -14.29 2.92 -1.45
N TYR A 64 -13.90 1.92 -2.23
CA TYR A 64 -12.73 1.07 -1.93
C TYR A 64 -11.43 1.63 -2.50
N ASN A 65 -11.49 2.52 -3.50
CA ASN A 65 -10.29 3.02 -4.17
C ASN A 65 -9.59 4.11 -3.35
N THR A 66 -8.47 3.78 -2.73
CA THR A 66 -7.74 4.71 -1.86
C THR A 66 -6.92 5.76 -2.63
N TYR A 67 -6.90 5.72 -3.96
CA TYR A 67 -6.47 6.86 -4.78
C TYR A 67 -7.59 7.89 -4.94
N PHE A 68 -8.84 7.48 -4.75
CA PHE A 68 -10.00 8.36 -4.85
C PHE A 68 -10.47 8.89 -3.50
N ILE A 69 -10.61 8.00 -2.49
CA ILE A 69 -11.08 8.37 -1.15
C ILE A 69 -9.92 8.76 -0.23
N ARG A 70 -10.24 9.53 0.82
CA ARG A 70 -9.36 9.71 1.98
C ARG A 70 -9.72 8.70 3.05
N GLY A 71 -8.71 8.15 3.72
CA GLY A 71 -8.92 7.18 4.78
C GLY A 71 -9.10 5.77 4.26
N LEU A 72 -9.66 4.92 5.11
CA LEU A 72 -9.78 3.48 4.87
C LEU A 72 -11.01 3.15 4.03
N PRO A 73 -10.95 2.05 3.24
CA PRO A 73 -12.16 1.50 2.63
C PRO A 73 -13.16 1.04 3.70
N PRO A 74 -14.45 0.86 3.30
CA PRO A 74 -15.49 0.52 4.28
C PRO A 74 -15.29 -0.81 5.01
N LEU A 75 -14.73 -1.80 4.32
CA LEU A 75 -14.54 -3.16 4.86
C LEU A 75 -13.18 -3.70 4.44
N PRO A 76 -12.71 -4.78 5.09
CA PRO A 76 -11.47 -5.45 4.66
C PRO A 76 -11.57 -5.94 3.22
N ILE A 77 -10.44 -5.94 2.52
CA ILE A 77 -10.37 -6.34 1.11
C ILE A 77 -9.89 -7.79 0.91
N CYS A 78 -9.48 -8.46 1.99
CA CYS A 78 -9.04 -9.85 1.93
C CYS A 78 -9.10 -10.48 3.33
N TYR A 79 -8.91 -11.80 3.38
CA TYR A 79 -8.67 -12.50 4.65
C TYR A 79 -7.29 -12.13 5.18
N VAL A 80 -7.16 -12.06 6.50
CA VAL A 80 -5.95 -11.58 7.16
C VAL A 80 -5.37 -12.68 8.03
N ASN A 81 -4.08 -12.90 7.90
CA ASN A 81 -3.34 -13.80 8.76
C ASN A 81 -3.23 -13.19 10.16
N ARG A 82 -3.36 -14.03 11.19
CA ARG A 82 -3.22 -13.62 12.60
C ARG A 82 -1.92 -12.84 12.84
N LYS A 83 -0.81 -13.27 12.26
CA LYS A 83 0.49 -12.63 12.42
C LYS A 83 0.46 -11.17 11.93
N THR A 84 -0.24 -10.89 10.84
CA THR A 84 -0.37 -9.52 10.33
C THR A 84 -1.12 -8.62 11.32
N ILE A 85 -2.15 -9.15 11.97
CA ILE A 85 -2.87 -8.40 13.02
C ILE A 85 -1.94 -8.11 14.20
N GLU A 86 -1.17 -9.10 14.63
CA GLU A 86 -0.21 -8.94 15.73
C GLU A 86 0.83 -7.86 15.40
N ILE A 87 1.34 -7.86 14.17
CA ILE A 87 2.30 -6.85 13.71
C ILE A 87 1.69 -5.45 13.74
N LEU A 88 0.46 -5.29 13.26
CA LEU A 88 -0.23 -3.99 13.34
C LEU A 88 -0.35 -3.52 14.78
N LEU A 89 -0.67 -4.42 15.71
CA LEU A 89 -0.83 -4.09 17.12
C LEU A 89 0.48 -3.71 17.81
N GLU A 90 1.63 -4.08 17.25
CA GLU A 90 2.94 -3.59 17.73
C GLU A 90 3.05 -2.08 17.60
N ASN A 91 2.28 -1.47 16.71
CA ASN A 91 2.27 -0.03 16.47
C ASN A 91 3.69 0.52 16.19
N TYR A 92 4.40 -0.15 15.29
CA TYR A 92 5.76 0.22 14.90
C TYR A 92 5.80 1.66 14.40
N LYS A 93 6.75 2.44 14.89
CA LYS A 93 6.86 3.87 14.56
C LYS A 93 7.98 4.09 13.55
N SER A 94 7.68 4.87 12.51
CA SER A 94 8.66 5.40 11.57
C SER A 94 8.21 6.78 11.12
N GLU A 95 9.09 7.47 10.39
CA GLU A 95 8.75 8.76 9.77
C GLU A 95 8.42 8.62 8.29
N TYR A 96 8.35 7.39 7.78
CA TYR A 96 8.11 7.14 6.36
C TYR A 96 6.66 7.47 5.97
N LEU A 97 6.51 8.07 4.79
CA LEU A 97 5.22 8.39 4.19
C LEU A 97 5.04 7.75 2.81
N PHE A 98 6.11 7.21 2.22
CA PHE A 98 6.11 6.65 0.87
C PHE A 98 6.84 5.32 0.84
N TYR A 99 6.38 4.43 -0.06
CA TYR A 99 7.11 3.20 -0.37
C TYR A 99 6.78 2.74 -1.78
N PHE A 100 7.65 1.89 -2.32
CA PHE A 100 7.36 1.09 -3.52
C PHE A 100 8.08 -0.24 -3.40
N PHE A 101 7.58 -1.25 -4.12
CA PHE A 101 8.21 -2.57 -4.12
C PHE A 101 9.23 -2.65 -5.25
N ASN A 102 10.44 -3.09 -4.94
CA ASN A 102 11.49 -3.33 -5.93
C ASN A 102 11.62 -4.84 -6.17
N GLU A 103 11.31 -5.27 -7.38
CA GLU A 103 11.29 -6.69 -7.74
C GLU A 103 12.69 -7.31 -7.80
N GLN A 104 13.70 -6.53 -8.13
CA GLN A 104 15.07 -7.04 -8.23
C GLN A 104 15.63 -7.46 -6.89
N VAL A 105 15.41 -6.66 -5.85
CA VAL A 105 15.88 -6.97 -4.49
C VAL A 105 14.80 -7.61 -3.62
N GLN A 106 13.59 -7.78 -4.14
CA GLN A 106 12.44 -8.38 -3.45
C GLN A 106 12.13 -7.70 -2.11
N LYS A 107 12.23 -6.38 -2.08
CA LYS A 107 11.98 -5.59 -0.87
C LYS A 107 11.25 -4.30 -1.21
N HIS A 108 10.54 -3.78 -0.21
CA HIS A 108 10.00 -2.43 -0.27
C HIS A 108 11.10 -1.41 0.02
N ILE A 109 11.04 -0.28 -0.67
CA ILE A 109 11.93 0.86 -0.49
C ILE A 109 11.11 2.00 0.08
N PHE A 110 11.54 2.54 1.21
CA PHE A 110 10.79 3.53 1.98
C PHE A 110 11.45 4.91 1.93
N SER A 111 10.64 5.95 1.98
CA SER A 111 11.13 7.32 2.02
C SER A 111 10.18 8.22 2.82
N LYS A 112 10.72 9.36 3.29
CA LYS A 112 10.00 10.30 4.16
C LYS A 112 9.29 11.39 3.38
N THR A 113 9.84 11.78 2.21
CA THR A 113 9.30 12.87 1.40
C THR A 113 9.01 12.41 -0.02
N TYR A 114 8.09 13.10 -0.69
CA TYR A 114 7.78 12.82 -2.08
C TYR A 114 9.02 12.99 -2.99
N LYS A 115 9.84 13.98 -2.70
CA LYS A 115 11.08 14.23 -3.45
C LYS A 115 12.04 13.03 -3.38
N GLN A 116 12.24 12.47 -2.18
CA GLN A 116 13.05 11.28 -2.00
C GLN A 116 12.45 10.07 -2.71
N HIS A 117 11.13 9.90 -2.58
CA HIS A 117 10.40 8.82 -3.23
C HIS A 117 10.59 8.85 -4.75
N LYS A 118 10.39 10.02 -5.36
CA LYS A 118 10.56 10.21 -6.79
C LYS A 118 11.99 9.92 -7.25
N LYS A 119 12.97 10.41 -6.50
CA LYS A 119 14.40 10.18 -6.78
C LYS A 119 14.74 8.69 -6.74
N LEU A 120 14.28 7.98 -5.71
CA LEU A 120 14.52 6.55 -5.56
C LEU A 120 13.84 5.73 -6.67
N LEU A 121 12.62 6.10 -7.06
CA LEU A 121 11.94 5.47 -8.20
C LEU A 121 12.77 5.61 -9.48
N GLU A 122 13.30 6.79 -9.77
CA GLU A 122 14.12 7.03 -10.95
C GLU A 122 15.42 6.21 -10.91
N GLU A 123 16.10 6.18 -9.77
CA GLU A 123 17.34 5.41 -9.58
C GLU A 123 17.13 3.91 -9.82
N TYR A 124 16.10 3.33 -9.21
CA TYR A 124 15.83 1.90 -9.35
C TYR A 124 15.33 1.52 -10.74
N ARG A 125 14.59 2.39 -11.42
CA ARG A 125 14.15 2.14 -12.80
C ARG A 125 15.30 2.14 -13.80
N LYS A 126 16.32 2.97 -13.59
CA LYS A 126 17.50 3.02 -14.46
C LYS A 126 18.32 1.73 -14.44
N ASN A 127 18.20 0.94 -13.36
CA ASN A 127 18.94 -0.30 -13.17
C ASN A 127 18.15 -1.55 -13.63
N GLU A 128 16.97 -1.34 -14.19
CA GLU A 128 16.15 -2.43 -14.76
C GLU A 128 16.55 -2.74 -16.23
#